data_3b7828daa7ad461210f6d5476fc46045
#
_entry.id   3b7828daa7ad461210f6d5476fc46045
#
_cell.length_a   1.000
_cell.length_b   1.000
_cell.length_c   1.000
_cell.angle_alpha   90.00
_cell.angle_beta   90.00
_cell.angle_gamma   90.00
#
_symmetry.space_group_name_H-M   'P 1'
#
loop_
_entity.id
_entity.type
_entity.pdbx_description
1 polymer ?
#
loop_
_entity_poly.entity_id
_entity_poly.type
_entity_poly.pdbx_seq_one_letter_code
_entity_poly.pdbx_strand_id
1 'polypeptide(L)'
;MQSKKPLSVAKPIFMILMTLLLASVAHAQTEATKFKVLHTFHGKDGSFPTGTLVRDSSGNIYGTTSGGGTGGCDGYGCGTVFKMNKVGKEIWLYSFKGTNQIDPSAGLLRDASGNLYGTTENGGKIRNGCGGIQAGGCGTVYKVDKTGKATVRYKFEGFPTDGYFPAALLVKDDSGNLYSVTNEGGTSDFGTVFKVEASGKETILHNFSGPPDGGADGASPSGGVIRDAAGNLYGVTGAGGAYGSGTVFEVKANGDETLLYSFTGGSDGGGPDSVLIFDSQGNLYGTTESGGSSTICDGGCGTVFELSPNNGGWTETALYSFCSLSECADGERPLTGPLVRDSAGNLYGTTIFGGAYRNCNGDACGVIFKLDPSGKETVLHSFTGGADGAFPYAGLTRDSSGNLYGTAWQGGAKCFTSYTCGVVFKITP
;
A
#
# COMPACT_ATOMS: atom_id res chain seq x y z
N MET A 1 92.59 21.61 -51.33
CA MET A 1 92.23 21.35 -49.92
C MET A 1 91.11 22.27 -49.51
N GLN A 2 89.86 21.91 -49.68
CA GLN A 2 88.68 22.62 -49.17
C GLN A 2 87.61 21.60 -48.91
N SER A 3 87.26 21.47 -47.63
CA SER A 3 86.23 20.58 -47.15
C SER A 3 84.86 21.17 -47.46
N LYS A 4 84.05 20.47 -48.19
CA LYS A 4 82.65 20.82 -48.42
C LYS A 4 81.81 20.22 -47.24
N LYS A 5 81.12 21.09 -46.50
CA LYS A 5 80.07 20.68 -45.57
C LYS A 5 78.81 20.28 -46.35
N PRO A 6 78.11 19.22 -45.93
CA PRO A 6 76.81 18.90 -46.53
C PRO A 6 75.70 19.77 -45.92
N LEU A 7 74.77 20.19 -46.77
CA LEU A 7 73.50 20.88 -46.45
C LEU A 7 72.59 19.91 -45.61
N SER A 8 72.10 20.41 -44.49
CA SER A 8 71.04 19.75 -43.76
C SER A 8 69.66 20.08 -44.35
N VAL A 9 69.00 19.08 -44.83
CA VAL A 9 67.62 19.19 -45.31
C VAL A 9 66.70 19.16 -44.08
N ALA A 10 66.03 20.27 -43.80
CA ALA A 10 65.00 20.36 -42.76
C ALA A 10 63.74 19.65 -43.26
N LYS A 11 63.33 18.63 -42.51
CA LYS A 11 62.01 17.98 -42.68
C LYS A 11 60.95 18.85 -42.03
N PRO A 12 59.78 19.13 -42.65
CA PRO A 12 58.68 19.78 -42.01
C PRO A 12 58.00 18.82 -41.02
N ILE A 13 57.96 19.20 -39.76
CA ILE A 13 57.19 18.54 -38.73
C ILE A 13 55.73 18.90 -38.98
N PHE A 14 54.96 17.92 -39.46
CA PHE A 14 53.51 18.01 -39.55
C PHE A 14 52.99 17.86 -38.12
N MET A 15 52.61 19.00 -37.53
CA MET A 15 51.94 19.03 -36.23
C MET A 15 50.47 18.67 -36.43
N ILE A 16 50.15 17.38 -36.26
CA ILE A 16 48.76 16.92 -36.21
C ILE A 16 48.17 17.42 -34.88
N LEU A 17 47.37 18.48 -34.95
CA LEU A 17 46.53 18.93 -33.86
C LEU A 17 45.41 17.93 -33.70
N MET A 18 45.60 16.94 -32.84
CA MET A 18 44.57 16.00 -32.41
C MET A 18 43.71 16.74 -31.40
N THR A 19 42.64 17.39 -31.85
CA THR A 19 41.58 17.88 -30.99
C THR A 19 40.90 16.67 -30.34
N LEU A 20 41.29 16.36 -29.12
CA LEU A 20 40.51 15.51 -28.21
C LEU A 20 39.18 16.23 -27.92
N LEU A 21 38.13 15.85 -28.63
CA LEU A 21 36.76 16.05 -28.14
C LEU A 21 36.61 15.19 -26.88
N LEU A 22 36.82 15.78 -25.73
CA LEU A 22 36.33 15.26 -24.44
C LEU A 22 34.81 15.35 -24.47
N ALA A 23 34.17 14.34 -25.02
CA ALA A 23 32.78 14.08 -24.72
C ALA A 23 32.70 13.85 -23.20
N SER A 24 32.30 14.88 -22.45
CA SER A 24 31.88 14.74 -21.09
C SER A 24 30.63 13.85 -21.11
N VAL A 25 30.83 12.54 -20.93
CA VAL A 25 29.77 11.65 -20.49
C VAL A 25 29.42 12.14 -19.10
N ALA A 26 28.37 12.95 -19.01
CA ALA A 26 27.74 13.23 -17.75
C ALA A 26 27.27 11.87 -17.23
N HIS A 27 28.09 11.23 -16.38
CA HIS A 27 27.61 10.21 -15.47
C HIS A 27 26.59 10.93 -14.60
N ALA A 28 25.30 10.75 -14.91
CA ALA A 28 24.27 10.96 -13.92
C ALA A 28 24.67 10.06 -12.75
N GLN A 29 25.28 10.65 -11.73
CA GLN A 29 25.44 9.99 -10.45
C GLN A 29 24.00 9.69 -10.01
N THR A 30 23.57 8.43 -10.16
CA THR A 30 22.42 7.94 -9.42
C THR A 30 22.78 8.15 -7.97
N GLU A 31 22.20 9.19 -7.35
CA GLU A 31 22.35 9.35 -5.89
C GLU A 31 21.93 8.01 -5.28
N ALA A 32 22.84 7.42 -4.50
CA ALA A 32 22.55 6.15 -3.84
C ALA A 32 21.31 6.35 -2.97
N THR A 33 20.32 5.50 -3.13
CA THR A 33 19.09 5.51 -2.35
C THR A 33 19.43 5.55 -0.86
N LYS A 34 18.90 6.56 -0.15
CA LYS A 34 19.19 6.73 1.29
C LYS A 34 18.01 6.23 2.10
N PHE A 35 18.12 5.02 2.59
CA PHE A 35 17.16 4.45 3.55
C PHE A 35 17.47 4.93 4.97
N LYS A 36 16.43 5.25 5.75
CA LYS A 36 16.53 5.67 7.14
C LYS A 36 15.34 5.20 7.95
N VAL A 37 15.57 4.50 9.04
CA VAL A 37 14.55 4.28 10.08
C VAL A 37 14.31 5.59 10.82
N LEU A 38 13.07 6.03 10.87
CA LEU A 38 12.63 7.22 11.58
C LEU A 38 12.21 6.91 13.01
N HIS A 39 11.53 5.77 13.20
CA HIS A 39 11.04 5.31 14.49
C HIS A 39 11.05 3.78 14.56
N THR A 40 11.37 3.25 15.72
CA THR A 40 11.29 1.85 16.07
C THR A 40 10.29 1.69 17.20
N PHE A 41 9.25 0.89 16.99
CA PHE A 41 8.23 0.65 18.01
C PHE A 41 8.74 -0.28 19.13
N HIS A 42 8.21 -0.10 20.34
CA HIS A 42 8.62 -0.83 21.55
C HIS A 42 7.44 -1.43 22.32
N GLY A 43 6.29 -1.60 21.69
CA GLY A 43 5.06 -2.18 22.23
C GLY A 43 4.18 -1.18 22.97
N LYS A 44 4.69 -0.42 23.94
CA LYS A 44 3.89 0.61 24.64
C LYS A 44 3.47 1.77 23.76
N ASP A 45 4.26 2.12 22.78
CA ASP A 45 4.04 3.15 21.77
C ASP A 45 3.33 2.61 20.52
N GLY A 46 3.18 1.31 20.42
CA GLY A 46 2.54 0.58 19.32
C GLY A 46 3.36 -0.63 18.91
N SER A 47 2.76 -1.51 18.13
CA SER A 47 3.41 -2.64 17.46
C SER A 47 2.65 -3.03 16.20
N PHE A 48 3.35 -3.63 15.26
CA PHE A 48 2.75 -4.11 14.03
C PHE A 48 2.08 -3.00 13.21
N PRO A 49 2.83 -1.99 12.73
CA PRO A 49 2.29 -0.95 11.87
C PRO A 49 1.98 -1.52 10.49
N THR A 50 0.70 -1.52 10.12
CA THR A 50 0.17 -2.06 8.85
C THR A 50 -0.46 -1.00 7.96
N GLY A 51 -0.88 0.14 8.54
CA GLY A 51 -1.59 1.19 7.81
C GLY A 51 -0.68 2.11 7.00
N THR A 52 -1.13 2.49 5.81
CA THR A 52 -0.49 3.52 5.00
C THR A 52 -0.42 4.85 5.76
N LEU A 53 0.75 5.47 5.75
CA LEU A 53 1.00 6.72 6.46
C LEU A 53 0.34 7.91 5.76
N VAL A 54 -0.13 8.89 6.55
CA VAL A 54 -0.54 10.20 6.02
C VAL A 54 0.33 11.30 6.60
N ARG A 55 0.49 12.39 5.85
CA ARG A 55 1.34 13.53 6.24
C ARG A 55 0.56 14.83 6.22
N ASP A 56 0.96 15.78 7.07
CA ASP A 56 0.49 17.15 6.99
C ASP A 56 1.49 18.07 6.29
N SER A 57 1.09 19.30 6.03
CA SER A 57 1.92 20.32 5.36
C SER A 57 3.16 20.73 6.17
N SER A 58 3.19 20.47 7.48
CA SER A 58 4.35 20.70 8.34
C SER A 58 5.33 19.53 8.31
N GLY A 59 4.99 18.45 7.60
CA GLY A 59 5.78 17.23 7.49
C GLY A 59 5.63 16.27 8.66
N ASN A 60 4.63 16.46 9.54
CA ASN A 60 4.30 15.45 10.53
C ASN A 60 3.70 14.22 9.82
N ILE A 61 3.96 13.05 10.41
CA ILE A 61 3.56 11.74 9.91
C ILE A 61 2.56 11.16 10.90
N TYR A 62 1.49 10.57 10.38
CA TYR A 62 0.45 9.92 11.16
C TYR A 62 0.24 8.50 10.62
N GLY A 63 -0.03 7.55 11.51
CA GLY A 63 -0.29 6.17 11.16
C GLY A 63 -0.98 5.41 12.28
N THR A 64 -1.17 4.13 12.06
CA THR A 64 -1.79 3.17 12.96
C THR A 64 -0.84 2.02 13.26
N THR A 65 -1.02 1.40 14.41
CA THR A 65 -0.44 0.10 14.73
C THR A 65 -1.55 -0.83 15.14
N SER A 66 -1.59 -2.05 14.62
CA SER A 66 -2.65 -3.03 14.93
C SER A 66 -2.55 -3.56 16.36
N GLY A 67 -1.34 -3.57 16.92
CA GLY A 67 -1.07 -3.97 18.30
C GLY A 67 -0.39 -2.87 19.12
N GLY A 68 -0.02 -3.22 20.34
CA GLY A 68 0.66 -2.32 21.27
C GLY A 68 -0.28 -1.31 21.93
N GLY A 69 0.31 -0.28 22.52
CA GLY A 69 -0.40 0.71 23.30
C GLY A 69 -0.64 0.28 24.76
N THR A 70 -1.55 1.00 25.45
CA THR A 70 -1.87 0.79 26.86
C THR A 70 -3.14 -0.02 27.08
N GLY A 71 -3.78 -0.53 26.03
CA GLY A 71 -4.92 -1.44 26.07
C GLY A 71 -4.53 -2.85 26.50
N GLY A 72 -5.49 -3.61 27.02
CA GLY A 72 -5.26 -4.93 27.59
C GLY A 72 -5.56 -6.12 26.66
N CYS A 73 -5.71 -5.93 25.36
CA CYS A 73 -6.12 -6.96 24.40
C CYS A 73 -5.12 -8.13 24.37
N ASP A 74 -5.43 -9.20 25.09
CA ASP A 74 -4.72 -10.49 25.13
C ASP A 74 -3.17 -10.40 25.30
N GLY A 75 -2.70 -9.33 25.95
CA GLY A 75 -1.27 -9.10 26.19
C GLY A 75 -0.48 -8.44 25.05
N TYR A 76 -1.08 -8.30 23.86
CA TYR A 76 -0.45 -7.66 22.69
C TYR A 76 -0.84 -6.18 22.51
N GLY A 77 -1.78 -5.69 23.33
CA GLY A 77 -2.36 -4.35 23.19
C GLY A 77 -3.40 -4.27 22.08
N CYS A 78 -4.16 -3.17 22.07
CA CYS A 78 -5.32 -3.01 21.17
C CYS A 78 -5.02 -2.12 19.95
N GLY A 79 -3.77 -1.72 19.79
CA GLY A 79 -3.34 -0.81 18.72
C GLY A 79 -3.35 0.65 19.12
N THR A 80 -2.74 1.47 18.27
CA THR A 80 -2.60 2.91 18.48
C THR A 80 -2.87 3.73 17.21
N VAL A 81 -3.20 5.01 17.40
CA VAL A 81 -3.02 6.05 16.40
C VAL A 81 -1.85 6.90 16.85
N PHE A 82 -0.81 6.99 16.04
CA PHE A 82 0.40 7.75 16.38
C PHE A 82 0.57 8.98 15.48
N LYS A 83 1.33 9.93 15.99
CA LYS A 83 1.87 11.08 15.27
C LYS A 83 3.35 11.15 15.49
N MET A 84 4.12 11.41 14.46
CA MET A 84 5.54 11.76 14.55
C MET A 84 5.80 13.09 13.88
N ASN A 85 6.78 13.83 14.37
CA ASN A 85 7.28 14.99 13.65
C ASN A 85 8.18 14.56 12.48
N LYS A 86 8.56 15.51 11.62
CA LYS A 86 9.38 15.26 10.40
C LYS A 86 10.77 14.65 10.67
N VAL A 87 11.24 14.61 11.91
CA VAL A 87 12.52 14.02 12.31
C VAL A 87 12.37 12.66 13.00
N GLY A 88 11.14 12.13 13.07
CA GLY A 88 10.85 10.81 13.65
C GLY A 88 10.62 10.82 15.16
N LYS A 89 10.58 12.01 15.81
CA LYS A 89 10.20 12.07 17.22
C LYS A 89 8.71 11.81 17.33
N GLU A 90 8.35 10.75 18.01
CA GLU A 90 6.97 10.39 18.27
C GLU A 90 6.28 11.45 19.14
N ILE A 91 5.04 11.73 18.77
CA ILE A 91 4.06 12.49 19.53
C ILE A 91 2.82 11.64 19.51
N TRP A 92 2.68 10.80 20.52
CA TRP A 92 1.57 9.87 20.64
C TRP A 92 0.21 10.58 20.65
N LEU A 93 -0.82 9.96 20.02
CA LEU A 93 -2.15 10.53 19.94
C LEU A 93 -3.20 9.73 20.72
N TYR A 94 -3.32 8.42 20.44
CA TYR A 94 -4.39 7.63 21.01
C TYR A 94 -4.00 6.15 21.11
N SER A 95 -4.39 5.50 22.21
CA SER A 95 -4.29 4.06 22.39
C SER A 95 -5.69 3.47 22.55
N PHE A 96 -6.01 2.52 21.70
CA PHE A 96 -7.27 1.80 21.78
C PHE A 96 -7.33 0.98 23.07
N LYS A 97 -8.56 0.83 23.62
CA LYS A 97 -8.80 0.11 24.86
C LYS A 97 -9.94 -0.85 24.63
N GLY A 98 -9.66 -2.12 24.57
CA GLY A 98 -10.50 -3.29 24.35
C GLY A 98 -12.01 -3.09 24.15
N THR A 99 -12.75 -4.07 23.80
CA THR A 99 -14.21 -4.16 23.61
C THR A 99 -14.87 -3.22 22.60
N ASN A 100 -14.41 -1.96 22.41
CA ASN A 100 -15.07 -1.01 21.50
C ASN A 100 -14.32 -0.75 20.21
N GLN A 101 -13.01 -0.91 20.20
CA GLN A 101 -12.14 -0.64 19.04
C GLN A 101 -10.86 -1.45 19.23
N ILE A 102 -10.60 -2.36 18.32
CA ILE A 102 -9.44 -3.25 18.36
C ILE A 102 -8.93 -3.40 16.92
N ASP A 103 -7.60 -3.44 16.78
CA ASP A 103 -6.94 -3.74 15.53
C ASP A 103 -7.21 -2.70 14.43
N PRO A 104 -6.68 -1.47 14.57
CA PRO A 104 -6.72 -0.47 13.50
C PRO A 104 -5.65 -0.80 12.44
N SER A 105 -5.92 -1.80 11.60
CA SER A 105 -5.00 -2.32 10.59
C SER A 105 -4.89 -1.41 9.36
N ALA A 106 -5.96 -0.68 9.03
CA ALA A 106 -5.97 0.22 7.90
C ALA A 106 -5.22 1.54 8.14
N GLY A 107 -4.83 2.20 7.05
CA GLY A 107 -4.28 3.55 7.09
C GLY A 107 -5.32 4.61 7.48
N LEU A 108 -4.87 5.84 7.61
CA LEU A 108 -5.69 6.96 8.05
C LEU A 108 -6.07 7.88 6.89
N LEU A 109 -7.28 8.41 6.95
CA LEU A 109 -7.69 9.60 6.21
C LEU A 109 -7.52 10.83 7.11
N ARG A 110 -6.87 11.89 6.62
CA ARG A 110 -6.72 13.15 7.34
C ARG A 110 -7.48 14.27 6.65
N ASP A 111 -8.37 14.96 7.36
CA ASP A 111 -9.09 16.12 6.82
C ASP A 111 -8.29 17.43 6.96
N ALA A 112 -8.77 18.50 6.31
CA ALA A 112 -8.16 19.83 6.35
C ALA A 112 -8.15 20.45 7.77
N SER A 113 -9.05 20.03 8.65
CA SER A 113 -9.10 20.46 10.05
C SER A 113 -8.13 19.71 10.96
N GLY A 114 -7.42 18.70 10.41
CA GLY A 114 -6.47 17.88 11.12
C GLY A 114 -7.09 16.70 11.89
N ASN A 115 -8.37 16.39 11.66
CA ASN A 115 -8.96 15.17 12.18
C ASN A 115 -8.48 13.96 11.36
N LEU A 116 -8.35 12.84 12.03
CA LEU A 116 -7.99 11.54 11.46
C LEU A 116 -9.21 10.63 11.51
N TYR A 117 -9.41 9.88 10.43
CA TYR A 117 -10.47 8.88 10.34
C TYR A 117 -9.85 7.56 9.94
N GLY A 118 -10.35 6.48 10.50
CA GLY A 118 -9.91 5.12 10.21
C GLY A 118 -10.95 4.09 10.57
N THR A 119 -10.62 2.85 10.30
CA THR A 119 -11.42 1.68 10.65
C THR A 119 -10.69 0.83 11.67
N THR A 120 -11.44 0.09 12.47
CA THR A 120 -10.91 -1.03 13.26
C THR A 120 -11.54 -2.30 12.75
N GLU A 121 -10.74 -3.31 12.51
CA GLU A 121 -11.19 -4.60 12.02
C GLU A 121 -12.13 -5.27 13.03
N ASN A 122 -11.80 -5.16 14.30
CA ASN A 122 -12.51 -5.76 15.42
C ASN A 122 -13.06 -4.69 16.39
N GLY A 123 -13.79 -5.13 17.41
CA GLY A 123 -14.46 -4.26 18.38
C GLY A 123 -15.85 -3.84 17.93
N GLY A 124 -16.43 -2.87 18.64
CA GLY A 124 -17.78 -2.41 18.35
C GLY A 124 -18.87 -3.30 18.91
N LYS A 125 -19.75 -3.85 18.07
CA LYS A 125 -20.79 -4.80 18.48
C LYS A 125 -20.28 -6.24 18.39
N ILE A 126 -20.43 -6.99 19.45
CA ILE A 126 -20.14 -8.43 19.47
C ILE A 126 -21.43 -9.17 19.11
N ARG A 127 -21.44 -9.83 17.97
CA ARG A 127 -22.56 -10.65 17.48
C ARG A 127 -22.06 -11.95 16.86
N ASN A 128 -22.92 -12.96 16.79
CA ASN A 128 -22.60 -14.26 16.18
C ASN A 128 -22.34 -14.18 14.67
N GLY A 129 -22.72 -13.06 14.01
CA GLY A 129 -22.53 -12.82 12.58
C GLY A 129 -21.23 -12.09 12.20
N CYS A 130 -20.23 -12.05 13.07
CA CYS A 130 -18.95 -11.37 12.81
C CYS A 130 -17.80 -12.33 13.08
N GLY A 131 -17.62 -13.35 12.25
CA GLY A 131 -16.48 -14.27 12.32
C GLY A 131 -16.41 -15.19 13.57
N GLY A 132 -17.50 -15.26 14.38
CA GLY A 132 -17.58 -16.12 15.56
C GLY A 132 -17.19 -15.43 16.88
N ILE A 133 -17.34 -16.15 17.99
CA ILE A 133 -17.19 -15.63 19.37
C ILE A 133 -15.77 -15.15 19.71
N GLN A 134 -14.77 -15.55 18.94
CA GLN A 134 -13.37 -15.17 19.14
C GLN A 134 -12.98 -13.88 18.42
N ALA A 135 -13.81 -13.37 17.50
CA ALA A 135 -13.45 -12.24 16.64
C ALA A 135 -13.56 -10.86 17.31
N GLY A 136 -13.99 -10.77 18.56
CA GLY A 136 -13.93 -9.50 19.31
C GLY A 136 -14.88 -8.40 18.84
N GLY A 137 -15.79 -8.66 17.87
CA GLY A 137 -16.79 -7.71 17.32
C GLY A 137 -16.64 -7.46 15.82
N CYS A 138 -17.60 -6.71 15.26
CA CYS A 138 -17.76 -6.52 13.81
C CYS A 138 -16.93 -5.37 13.22
N GLY A 139 -16.19 -4.65 14.04
CA GLY A 139 -15.41 -3.49 13.62
C GLY A 139 -16.14 -2.16 13.72
N THR A 140 -15.39 -1.09 13.51
CA THR A 140 -15.91 0.29 13.64
C THR A 140 -15.31 1.24 12.61
N VAL A 141 -16.01 2.35 12.34
CA VAL A 141 -15.44 3.57 11.78
C VAL A 141 -15.21 4.57 12.91
N TYR A 142 -14.04 5.14 13.04
CA TYR A 142 -13.69 6.09 14.10
C TYR A 142 -13.13 7.40 13.57
N LYS A 143 -13.15 8.41 14.44
CA LYS A 143 -12.48 9.69 14.26
C LYS A 143 -11.59 9.97 15.46
N VAL A 144 -10.36 10.42 15.24
CA VAL A 144 -9.49 11.02 16.26
C VAL A 144 -9.32 12.49 15.90
N ASP A 145 -9.71 13.39 16.78
CA ASP A 145 -9.54 14.82 16.55
C ASP A 145 -8.09 15.28 16.79
N LYS A 146 -7.80 16.52 16.43
CA LYS A 146 -6.46 17.11 16.59
C LYS A 146 -5.93 17.13 18.03
N THR A 147 -6.79 16.92 19.03
CA THR A 147 -6.44 16.86 20.46
C THR A 147 -6.15 15.43 20.93
N GLY A 148 -6.35 14.43 20.06
CA GLY A 148 -6.20 13.02 20.37
C GLY A 148 -7.46 12.37 20.96
N LYS A 149 -8.62 13.06 20.95
CA LYS A 149 -9.89 12.49 21.41
C LYS A 149 -10.49 11.61 20.31
N ALA A 150 -10.64 10.32 20.59
CA ALA A 150 -11.31 9.38 19.70
C ALA A 150 -12.83 9.39 19.90
N THR A 151 -13.57 9.19 18.80
CA THR A 151 -15.03 9.07 18.77
C THR A 151 -15.39 8.01 17.74
N VAL A 152 -16.19 7.02 18.12
CA VAL A 152 -16.77 6.05 17.19
C VAL A 152 -17.83 6.77 16.36
N ARG A 153 -17.72 6.62 15.04
CA ARG A 153 -18.66 7.17 14.06
C ARG A 153 -19.74 6.16 13.71
N TYR A 154 -19.33 4.88 13.57
CA TYR A 154 -20.21 3.77 13.26
C TYR A 154 -19.69 2.49 13.89
N LYS A 155 -20.59 1.57 14.27
CA LYS A 155 -20.28 0.22 14.74
C LYS A 155 -21.02 -0.76 13.85
N PHE A 156 -20.28 -1.55 13.12
CA PHE A 156 -20.87 -2.56 12.23
C PHE A 156 -21.67 -3.59 13.02
N GLU A 157 -22.72 -4.08 12.39
CA GLU A 157 -23.67 -5.04 12.99
C GLU A 157 -23.46 -6.48 12.45
N GLY A 158 -22.74 -6.62 11.33
CA GLY A 158 -22.42 -7.90 10.70
C GLY A 158 -23.57 -8.53 9.93
N PHE A 159 -23.25 -9.70 9.38
CA PHE A 159 -24.16 -10.51 8.57
C PHE A 159 -25.50 -10.79 9.30
N PRO A 160 -26.67 -10.83 8.59
CA PRO A 160 -26.83 -10.63 7.13
C PRO A 160 -27.20 -9.20 6.71
N THR A 161 -27.25 -8.25 7.61
CA THR A 161 -27.85 -6.92 7.36
C THR A 161 -26.84 -5.82 7.22
N ASP A 162 -25.57 -6.07 7.55
CA ASP A 162 -24.49 -5.10 7.57
C ASP A 162 -23.15 -5.79 7.24
N GLY A 163 -22.13 -4.97 6.91
CA GLY A 163 -20.77 -5.48 6.75
C GLY A 163 -20.07 -5.76 8.06
N TYR A 164 -18.90 -6.42 8.00
CA TYR A 164 -17.96 -6.54 9.11
C TYR A 164 -16.53 -6.71 8.60
N PHE A 165 -15.53 -6.55 9.49
CA PHE A 165 -14.10 -6.48 9.17
C PHE A 165 -13.78 -5.34 8.18
N PRO A 166 -14.04 -4.06 8.55
CA PRO A 166 -13.68 -2.92 7.72
C PRO A 166 -12.18 -2.61 7.87
N ALA A 167 -11.31 -3.41 7.24
CA ALA A 167 -9.86 -3.28 7.30
C ALA A 167 -9.26 -2.39 6.20
N ALA A 168 -10.05 -1.47 5.64
CA ALA A 168 -9.73 -0.74 4.42
C ALA A 168 -9.63 0.78 4.62
N LEU A 169 -8.90 1.46 3.72
CA LEU A 169 -8.77 2.91 3.68
C LEU A 169 -10.12 3.59 3.43
N LEU A 170 -10.33 4.72 4.12
CA LEU A 170 -11.50 5.57 3.94
C LEU A 170 -11.22 6.68 2.91
N VAL A 171 -12.22 6.99 2.09
CA VAL A 171 -12.28 8.23 1.34
C VAL A 171 -13.44 9.10 1.81
N LYS A 172 -13.36 10.41 1.60
CA LYS A 172 -14.32 11.37 2.14
C LYS A 172 -14.79 12.33 1.05
N ASP A 173 -16.09 12.65 1.02
CA ASP A 173 -16.63 13.71 0.19
C ASP A 173 -16.63 15.09 0.89
N ASP A 174 -17.01 16.13 0.16
CA ASP A 174 -17.08 17.50 0.67
C ASP A 174 -18.16 17.69 1.75
N SER A 175 -19.19 16.84 1.78
CA SER A 175 -20.24 16.81 2.80
C SER A 175 -19.80 16.13 4.09
N GLY A 176 -18.62 15.51 4.09
CA GLY A 176 -18.05 14.82 5.24
C GLY A 176 -18.48 13.37 5.38
N ASN A 177 -19.13 12.79 4.38
CA ASN A 177 -19.42 11.37 4.33
C ASN A 177 -18.16 10.57 4.06
N LEU A 178 -18.06 9.41 4.68
CA LEU A 178 -16.93 8.47 4.57
C LEU A 178 -17.37 7.26 3.76
N TYR A 179 -16.51 6.77 2.89
CA TYR A 179 -16.76 5.62 2.03
C TYR A 179 -15.62 4.63 2.14
N SER A 180 -15.92 3.34 2.14
CA SER A 180 -14.96 2.25 2.07
C SER A 180 -15.67 0.93 1.80
N VAL A 181 -14.99 -0.18 2.11
CA VAL A 181 -15.49 -1.55 1.98
C VAL A 181 -15.39 -2.29 3.32
N THR A 182 -16.20 -3.34 3.46
CA THR A 182 -16.01 -4.38 4.47
C THR A 182 -15.64 -5.67 3.75
N ASN A 183 -14.68 -6.41 4.30
CA ASN A 183 -14.20 -7.65 3.68
C ASN A 183 -15.29 -8.73 3.65
N GLU A 184 -16.15 -8.75 4.66
CA GLU A 184 -17.19 -9.75 4.87
C GLU A 184 -18.51 -9.07 5.23
N GLY A 185 -19.60 -9.83 5.31
CA GLY A 185 -20.94 -9.34 5.62
C GLY A 185 -21.74 -8.95 4.39
N GLY A 186 -22.78 -8.14 4.60
CA GLY A 186 -23.80 -7.88 3.60
C GLY A 186 -24.80 -9.02 3.49
N THR A 187 -25.61 -9.03 2.43
CA THR A 187 -26.70 -10.04 2.26
C THR A 187 -26.22 -11.44 1.93
N SER A 188 -25.02 -11.58 1.38
CA SER A 188 -24.43 -12.85 0.92
C SER A 188 -23.15 -13.22 1.66
N ASP A 189 -22.71 -12.41 2.61
CA ASP A 189 -21.48 -12.62 3.41
C ASP A 189 -20.15 -12.51 2.62
N PHE A 190 -20.17 -11.82 1.48
CA PHE A 190 -19.00 -11.61 0.61
C PHE A 190 -18.47 -10.18 0.62
N GLY A 191 -18.93 -9.36 1.57
CA GLY A 191 -18.49 -7.99 1.75
C GLY A 191 -19.41 -6.94 1.14
N THR A 192 -19.13 -5.69 1.47
CA THR A 192 -19.95 -4.53 1.05
C THR A 192 -19.11 -3.35 0.61
N VAL A 193 -19.72 -2.46 -0.18
CA VAL A 193 -19.31 -1.06 -0.29
C VAL A 193 -20.24 -0.23 0.56
N PHE A 194 -19.74 0.57 1.49
CA PHE A 194 -20.54 1.33 2.43
C PHE A 194 -20.25 2.84 2.41
N LYS A 195 -21.23 3.60 2.89
CA LYS A 195 -21.14 5.03 3.19
C LYS A 195 -21.52 5.26 4.64
N VAL A 196 -20.71 6.01 5.40
CA VAL A 196 -21.07 6.54 6.73
C VAL A 196 -21.19 8.06 6.63
N GLU A 197 -22.39 8.57 6.84
CA GLU A 197 -22.66 10.00 6.79
C GLU A 197 -22.01 10.76 7.96
N ALA A 198 -21.85 12.07 7.79
CA ALA A 198 -21.39 12.93 8.88
C ALA A 198 -22.27 12.84 10.15
N SER A 199 -23.51 12.45 10.03
CA SER A 199 -24.45 12.14 11.13
C SER A 199 -24.11 10.85 11.88
N GLY A 200 -23.35 9.94 11.30
CA GLY A 200 -23.08 8.58 11.77
C GLY A 200 -24.07 7.54 11.23
N LYS A 201 -24.98 7.91 10.32
CA LYS A 201 -25.85 6.95 9.63
C LYS A 201 -25.02 6.21 8.57
N GLU A 202 -25.12 4.89 8.60
CA GLU A 202 -24.54 4.02 7.58
C GLU A 202 -25.57 3.75 6.46
N THR A 203 -25.06 3.44 5.27
CA THR A 203 -25.81 2.96 4.12
C THR A 203 -24.92 2.06 3.30
N ILE A 204 -25.36 0.82 3.07
CA ILE A 204 -24.73 -0.09 2.11
C ILE A 204 -25.05 0.42 0.70
N LEU A 205 -24.02 0.67 -0.09
CA LEU A 205 -24.13 1.08 -1.48
C LEU A 205 -24.16 -0.12 -2.42
N HIS A 206 -23.42 -1.19 -2.08
CA HIS A 206 -23.38 -2.44 -2.82
C HIS A 206 -23.11 -3.63 -1.88
N ASN A 207 -23.75 -4.77 -2.16
CA ASN A 207 -23.49 -6.05 -1.51
C ASN A 207 -22.89 -6.99 -2.55
N PHE A 208 -21.69 -7.48 -2.32
CA PHE A 208 -21.10 -8.48 -3.19
C PHE A 208 -21.79 -9.81 -3.04
N SER A 209 -22.03 -10.48 -4.17
CA SER A 209 -22.80 -11.73 -4.22
C SER A 209 -21.92 -12.99 -4.19
N GLY A 210 -20.63 -12.86 -4.48
CA GLY A 210 -19.64 -13.94 -4.38
C GLY A 210 -19.87 -15.14 -5.32
N PRO A 211 -18.93 -16.10 -5.38
CA PRO A 211 -19.13 -17.38 -6.08
C PRO A 211 -19.96 -18.36 -5.21
N PRO A 212 -20.64 -19.43 -5.80
CA PRO A 212 -20.69 -19.82 -7.20
C PRO A 212 -22.00 -19.49 -7.91
N ASP A 213 -23.00 -18.85 -7.27
CA ASP A 213 -24.38 -18.77 -7.76
C ASP A 213 -24.69 -17.55 -8.64
N GLY A 214 -23.70 -17.05 -9.36
CA GLY A 214 -23.86 -15.99 -10.35
C GLY A 214 -23.27 -14.64 -9.93
N GLY A 215 -22.53 -14.58 -8.83
CA GLY A 215 -21.84 -13.39 -8.40
C GLY A 215 -20.56 -13.11 -9.17
N ALA A 216 -20.73 -12.68 -10.45
CA ALA A 216 -19.59 -12.23 -11.24
C ALA A 216 -18.99 -10.92 -10.72
N ASP A 217 -19.63 -10.24 -9.76
CA ASP A 217 -19.28 -8.93 -9.23
C ASP A 217 -18.08 -8.94 -8.25
N GLY A 218 -17.75 -10.09 -7.69
CA GLY A 218 -16.59 -10.23 -6.80
C GLY A 218 -16.93 -10.71 -5.40
N ALA A 219 -15.88 -10.86 -4.57
CA ALA A 219 -15.98 -11.26 -3.18
C ALA A 219 -14.77 -10.75 -2.39
N SER A 220 -14.94 -10.54 -1.09
CA SER A 220 -13.87 -10.09 -0.18
C SER A 220 -13.17 -8.82 -0.67
N PRO A 221 -13.90 -7.69 -0.81
CA PRO A 221 -13.27 -6.43 -1.21
C PRO A 221 -12.27 -5.98 -0.14
N SER A 222 -11.14 -5.48 -0.60
CA SER A 222 -9.98 -5.13 0.22
C SER A 222 -9.38 -3.78 -0.19
N GLY A 223 -8.35 -3.33 0.49
CA GLY A 223 -7.66 -2.08 0.17
C GLY A 223 -8.49 -0.81 0.41
N GLY A 224 -9.74 -0.81 0.03
CA GLY A 224 -10.66 0.33 0.09
C GLY A 224 -11.10 0.80 -1.29
N VAL A 225 -11.68 1.99 -1.34
CA VAL A 225 -12.12 2.61 -2.59
C VAL A 225 -11.41 3.92 -2.84
N ILE A 226 -11.27 4.31 -4.11
CA ILE A 226 -10.95 5.68 -4.55
C ILE A 226 -12.21 6.30 -5.14
N ARG A 227 -12.27 7.63 -5.16
CA ARG A 227 -13.46 8.37 -5.58
C ARG A 227 -13.11 9.37 -6.66
N ASP A 228 -13.86 9.38 -7.76
CA ASP A 228 -13.72 10.36 -8.83
C ASP A 228 -14.49 11.68 -8.53
N ALA A 229 -14.36 12.67 -9.40
CA ALA A 229 -15.03 13.96 -9.27
C ALA A 229 -16.56 13.86 -9.45
N ALA A 230 -17.07 12.83 -10.13
CA ALA A 230 -18.50 12.58 -10.30
C ALA A 230 -19.11 11.89 -9.06
N GLY A 231 -18.26 11.37 -8.19
CA GLY A 231 -18.68 10.67 -6.97
C GLY A 231 -18.72 9.16 -7.10
N ASN A 232 -18.29 8.61 -8.22
CA ASN A 232 -18.18 7.17 -8.39
C ASN A 232 -17.01 6.63 -7.57
N LEU A 233 -17.17 5.41 -7.07
CA LEU A 233 -16.20 4.69 -6.25
C LEU A 233 -15.58 3.55 -7.05
N TYR A 234 -14.29 3.39 -6.99
CA TYR A 234 -13.54 2.31 -7.67
C TYR A 234 -12.76 1.53 -6.64
N GLY A 235 -12.80 0.21 -6.73
CA GLY A 235 -12.12 -0.68 -5.81
C GLY A 235 -11.83 -2.04 -6.44
N VAL A 236 -11.29 -2.92 -5.62
CA VAL A 236 -10.95 -4.30 -5.99
C VAL A 236 -11.58 -5.29 -5.04
N THR A 237 -11.80 -6.52 -5.52
CA THR A 237 -12.16 -7.67 -4.69
C THR A 237 -11.08 -8.73 -4.80
N GLY A 238 -10.65 -9.31 -3.67
CA GLY A 238 -9.59 -10.33 -3.66
C GLY A 238 -10.00 -11.67 -4.28
N ALA A 239 -11.31 -11.93 -4.39
CA ALA A 239 -11.86 -13.15 -4.94
C ALA A 239 -13.12 -12.88 -5.78
N GLY A 240 -13.71 -13.93 -6.35
CA GLY A 240 -14.89 -13.82 -7.21
C GLY A 240 -14.56 -13.35 -8.62
N GLY A 241 -15.56 -12.82 -9.34
CA GLY A 241 -15.44 -12.56 -10.75
C GLY A 241 -15.56 -13.83 -11.60
N ALA A 242 -15.45 -13.69 -12.93
CA ALA A 242 -15.66 -14.78 -13.88
C ALA A 242 -14.70 -15.98 -13.71
N TYR A 243 -13.55 -15.77 -13.10
CA TYR A 243 -12.49 -16.77 -12.93
C TYR A 243 -12.16 -17.07 -11.47
N GLY A 244 -12.85 -16.44 -10.51
CA GLY A 244 -12.61 -16.62 -9.07
C GLY A 244 -11.37 -15.92 -8.54
N SER A 245 -10.64 -15.16 -9.36
CA SER A 245 -9.33 -14.56 -9.05
C SER A 245 -9.41 -13.07 -8.74
N GLY A 246 -10.61 -12.56 -8.44
CA GLY A 246 -10.85 -11.18 -8.06
C GLY A 246 -11.20 -10.25 -9.23
N THR A 247 -11.61 -9.05 -8.87
CA THR A 247 -12.17 -8.07 -9.82
C THR A 247 -11.68 -6.66 -9.59
N VAL A 248 -11.88 -5.79 -10.59
CA VAL A 248 -11.93 -4.34 -10.43
C VAL A 248 -13.38 -3.91 -10.69
N PHE A 249 -13.93 -3.10 -9.79
CA PHE A 249 -15.32 -2.64 -9.85
C PHE A 249 -15.44 -1.11 -9.79
N GLU A 250 -16.56 -0.59 -10.32
CA GLU A 250 -17.05 0.77 -10.12
C GLU A 250 -18.41 0.69 -9.42
N VAL A 251 -18.62 1.46 -8.35
CA VAL A 251 -19.94 1.74 -7.79
C VAL A 251 -20.26 3.20 -8.04
N LYS A 252 -21.27 3.45 -8.88
CA LYS A 252 -21.69 4.82 -9.24
C LYS A 252 -22.31 5.54 -8.04
N ALA A 253 -22.37 6.84 -8.11
CA ALA A 253 -22.96 7.67 -7.06
C ALA A 253 -24.44 7.34 -6.76
N ASN A 254 -25.17 6.71 -7.69
CA ASN A 254 -26.54 6.22 -7.53
C ASN A 254 -26.62 4.80 -6.93
N GLY A 255 -25.48 4.13 -6.71
CA GLY A 255 -25.40 2.78 -6.15
C GLY A 255 -25.32 1.66 -7.19
N ASP A 256 -25.41 1.96 -8.50
CA ASP A 256 -25.25 0.94 -9.54
C ASP A 256 -23.80 0.48 -9.59
N GLU A 257 -23.56 -0.81 -9.47
CA GLU A 257 -22.25 -1.45 -9.64
C GLU A 257 -22.02 -1.77 -11.12
N THR A 258 -20.75 -1.71 -11.53
CA THR A 258 -20.26 -2.12 -12.84
C THR A 258 -18.93 -2.84 -12.67
N LEU A 259 -18.88 -4.08 -13.12
CA LEU A 259 -17.66 -4.85 -13.22
C LEU A 259 -16.77 -4.27 -14.35
N LEU A 260 -15.57 -3.79 -14.00
CA LEU A 260 -14.63 -3.24 -14.96
C LEU A 260 -13.68 -4.31 -15.52
N TYR A 261 -13.23 -5.24 -14.68
CA TYR A 261 -12.32 -6.33 -15.05
C TYR A 261 -12.46 -7.53 -14.10
N SER A 262 -12.27 -8.75 -14.63
CA SER A 262 -12.13 -10.00 -13.88
C SER A 262 -10.76 -10.60 -14.14
N PHE A 263 -9.94 -10.72 -13.11
CA PHE A 263 -8.62 -11.36 -13.20
C PHE A 263 -8.76 -12.87 -13.45
N THR A 264 -7.86 -13.39 -14.30
CA THR A 264 -7.87 -14.83 -14.64
C THR A 264 -7.06 -15.67 -13.66
N GLY A 265 -6.21 -15.06 -12.82
CA GLY A 265 -5.22 -15.75 -12.00
C GLY A 265 -3.98 -16.20 -12.78
N GLY A 266 -3.93 -15.88 -14.08
CA GLY A 266 -2.83 -16.16 -14.98
C GLY A 266 -1.81 -15.02 -15.07
N SER A 267 -1.36 -14.70 -16.29
CA SER A 267 -0.35 -13.66 -16.52
C SER A 267 -0.82 -12.25 -16.19
N ASP A 268 -2.12 -12.00 -16.14
CA ASP A 268 -2.76 -10.74 -15.75
C ASP A 268 -2.79 -10.51 -14.24
N GLY A 269 -2.52 -11.54 -13.43
CA GLY A 269 -2.55 -11.48 -11.98
C GLY A 269 -3.80 -12.12 -11.38
N GLY A 270 -3.84 -12.16 -10.05
CA GLY A 270 -4.95 -12.67 -9.26
C GLY A 270 -4.89 -12.20 -7.82
N GLY A 271 -6.04 -12.15 -7.14
CA GLY A 271 -6.15 -11.64 -5.78
C GLY A 271 -5.69 -10.17 -5.66
N PRO A 272 -6.30 -9.21 -6.41
CA PRO A 272 -5.97 -7.82 -6.20
C PRO A 272 -6.41 -7.38 -4.80
N ASP A 273 -5.47 -6.82 -4.02
CA ASP A 273 -5.67 -6.43 -2.62
C ASP A 273 -5.23 -5.00 -2.35
N SER A 274 -4.79 -4.28 -3.36
CA SER A 274 -4.27 -2.92 -3.22
C SER A 274 -5.35 -1.85 -3.39
N VAL A 275 -5.12 -0.69 -2.77
CA VAL A 275 -5.87 0.51 -3.10
C VAL A 275 -5.48 0.98 -4.50
N LEU A 276 -6.46 1.19 -5.37
CA LEU A 276 -6.23 1.73 -6.70
C LEU A 276 -5.74 3.18 -6.64
N ILE A 277 -5.06 3.63 -7.67
CA ILE A 277 -4.77 5.05 -7.90
C ILE A 277 -5.15 5.44 -9.31
N PHE A 278 -5.57 6.71 -9.51
CA PHE A 278 -5.80 7.29 -10.84
C PHE A 278 -4.55 7.97 -11.38
N ASP A 279 -4.43 7.98 -12.70
CA ASP A 279 -3.67 9.02 -13.38
C ASP A 279 -4.58 10.13 -13.94
N SER A 280 -3.98 11.11 -14.63
CA SER A 280 -4.71 12.24 -15.21
C SER A 280 -5.56 11.87 -16.44
N GLN A 281 -5.36 10.68 -17.00
CA GLN A 281 -6.14 10.15 -18.14
C GLN A 281 -7.31 9.26 -17.69
N GLY A 282 -7.39 8.98 -16.40
CA GLY A 282 -8.41 8.10 -15.82
C GLY A 282 -8.01 6.63 -15.81
N ASN A 283 -6.75 6.31 -16.13
CA ASN A 283 -6.25 4.95 -15.95
C ASN A 283 -6.16 4.62 -14.46
N LEU A 284 -6.45 3.37 -14.11
CA LEU A 284 -6.35 2.82 -12.76
C LEU A 284 -5.08 1.96 -12.67
N TYR A 285 -4.35 2.10 -11.57
CA TYR A 285 -3.17 1.29 -11.28
C TYR A 285 -3.35 0.57 -9.95
N GLY A 286 -2.91 -0.67 -9.88
CA GLY A 286 -2.95 -1.49 -8.67
C GLY A 286 -1.94 -2.62 -8.72
N THR A 287 -2.02 -3.49 -7.72
CA THR A 287 -1.21 -4.71 -7.62
C THR A 287 -2.09 -5.92 -7.36
N THR A 288 -1.60 -7.09 -7.75
CA THR A 288 -2.21 -8.39 -7.43
C THR A 288 -1.26 -9.21 -6.57
N GLU A 289 -1.79 -9.95 -5.59
CA GLU A 289 -0.99 -10.80 -4.69
C GLU A 289 -0.39 -12.00 -5.43
N SER A 290 -1.11 -12.54 -6.39
CA SER A 290 -0.77 -13.77 -7.12
C SER A 290 -0.85 -13.57 -8.63
N GLY A 291 -0.63 -14.64 -9.39
CA GLY A 291 -0.56 -14.58 -10.85
C GLY A 291 0.76 -13.98 -11.33
N GLY A 292 0.78 -13.52 -12.57
CA GLY A 292 1.99 -13.09 -13.26
C GLY A 292 2.66 -14.23 -14.00
N SER A 293 3.79 -13.94 -14.64
CA SER A 293 4.52 -14.88 -15.49
C SER A 293 5.46 -15.85 -14.74
N SER A 294 5.71 -15.60 -13.46
CA SER A 294 6.62 -16.42 -12.63
C SER A 294 5.91 -17.68 -12.13
N THR A 295 6.63 -18.80 -12.15
CA THR A 295 6.17 -20.08 -11.62
C THR A 295 6.90 -20.49 -10.32
N ILE A 296 7.67 -19.56 -9.73
CA ILE A 296 8.42 -19.80 -8.50
C ILE A 296 7.47 -19.88 -7.31
N CYS A 297 6.48 -19.00 -7.25
CA CYS A 297 5.45 -19.01 -6.21
C CYS A 297 4.28 -19.89 -6.65
N ASP A 298 3.70 -20.61 -5.69
CA ASP A 298 2.44 -21.33 -5.94
C ASP A 298 1.31 -20.32 -6.22
N GLY A 299 0.70 -20.44 -7.38
CA GLY A 299 -0.29 -19.47 -7.88
C GLY A 299 0.28 -18.18 -8.45
N GLY A 300 1.62 -18.06 -8.65
CA GLY A 300 2.29 -16.84 -9.15
C GLY A 300 2.70 -15.87 -8.04
N CYS A 301 3.53 -14.92 -8.39
CA CYS A 301 4.22 -14.04 -7.41
C CYS A 301 3.67 -12.61 -7.36
N GLY A 302 2.59 -12.34 -8.11
CA GLY A 302 1.92 -11.06 -8.17
C GLY A 302 2.39 -10.14 -9.29
N THR A 303 1.60 -9.12 -9.56
CA THR A 303 1.83 -8.16 -10.66
C THR A 303 1.64 -6.71 -10.20
N VAL A 304 2.17 -5.78 -10.99
CA VAL A 304 1.68 -4.40 -11.07
C VAL A 304 0.87 -4.29 -12.35
N PHE A 305 -0.36 -3.80 -12.29
CA PHE A 305 -1.24 -3.66 -13.44
C PHE A 305 -1.69 -2.23 -13.69
N GLU A 306 -2.05 -1.95 -14.94
CA GLU A 306 -2.78 -0.78 -15.40
C GLU A 306 -4.11 -1.24 -16.00
N LEU A 307 -5.19 -0.56 -15.65
CA LEU A 307 -6.49 -0.72 -16.28
C LEU A 307 -6.87 0.59 -16.97
N SER A 308 -6.91 0.56 -18.30
CA SER A 308 -7.16 1.74 -19.14
C SER A 308 -8.55 1.72 -19.74
N PRO A 309 -9.34 2.84 -19.65
CA PRO A 309 -10.64 2.92 -20.30
C PRO A 309 -10.50 2.93 -21.82
N ASN A 310 -11.39 2.22 -22.52
CA ASN A 310 -11.45 2.20 -24.00
C ASN A 310 -12.89 2.40 -24.51
N ASN A 311 -13.09 2.44 -25.83
CA ASN A 311 -14.39 2.71 -26.48
C ASN A 311 -15.44 1.60 -26.29
N GLY A 312 -15.41 0.83 -25.26
CA GLY A 312 -16.38 -0.23 -25.02
C GLY A 312 -16.18 -0.98 -23.71
N GLY A 313 -15.26 -0.52 -22.89
CA GLY A 313 -14.94 -1.14 -21.61
C GLY A 313 -13.57 -0.73 -21.10
N TRP A 314 -12.83 -1.70 -20.58
CA TRP A 314 -11.50 -1.49 -19.99
C TRP A 314 -10.53 -2.52 -20.54
N THR A 315 -9.26 -2.13 -20.66
CA THR A 315 -8.16 -3.01 -21.05
C THR A 315 -7.18 -3.10 -19.93
N GLU A 316 -6.90 -4.31 -19.45
CA GLU A 316 -5.85 -4.58 -18.47
C GLU A 316 -4.51 -4.77 -19.18
N THR A 317 -3.44 -4.32 -18.54
CA THR A 317 -2.05 -4.52 -18.93
C THR A 317 -1.21 -4.80 -17.69
N ALA A 318 -0.65 -6.01 -17.61
CA ALA A 318 0.35 -6.32 -16.59
C ALA A 318 1.66 -5.56 -16.91
N LEU A 319 1.96 -4.53 -16.14
CA LEU A 319 3.15 -3.69 -16.30
C LEU A 319 4.42 -4.39 -15.81
N TYR A 320 4.30 -5.24 -14.79
CA TYR A 320 5.39 -6.01 -14.22
C TYR A 320 4.88 -7.28 -13.53
N SER A 321 5.66 -8.38 -13.65
CA SER A 321 5.44 -9.62 -12.92
C SER A 321 6.62 -9.87 -11.99
N PHE A 322 6.34 -9.98 -10.69
CA PHE A 322 7.37 -10.21 -9.67
C PHE A 322 8.00 -11.60 -9.75
N CYS A 323 9.12 -11.80 -9.05
CA CYS A 323 9.99 -12.98 -9.17
C CYS A 323 10.50 -13.21 -10.62
N SER A 324 10.72 -12.15 -11.36
CA SER A 324 11.38 -12.19 -12.67
C SER A 324 12.90 -12.35 -12.55
N LEU A 325 13.47 -11.99 -11.39
CA LEU A 325 14.86 -12.22 -11.05
C LEU A 325 15.03 -13.49 -10.21
N SER A 326 16.24 -14.05 -10.24
CA SER A 326 16.56 -15.25 -9.45
C SER A 326 16.25 -15.04 -7.96
N GLU A 327 15.70 -16.06 -7.32
CA GLU A 327 15.36 -16.06 -5.90
C GLU A 327 14.39 -14.92 -5.48
N CYS A 328 13.59 -14.43 -6.41
CA CYS A 328 12.68 -13.29 -6.20
C CYS A 328 13.38 -12.05 -5.65
N ALA A 329 14.60 -11.76 -6.12
CA ALA A 329 15.37 -10.60 -5.66
C ALA A 329 14.67 -9.26 -5.94
N ASP A 330 13.76 -9.22 -6.91
CA ASP A 330 12.89 -8.11 -7.30
C ASP A 330 11.61 -7.99 -6.45
N GLY A 331 11.37 -8.93 -5.53
CA GLY A 331 10.20 -8.94 -4.66
C GLY A 331 9.18 -10.01 -5.00
N GLU A 332 8.24 -10.21 -4.07
CA GLU A 332 7.17 -11.19 -4.16
C GLU A 332 5.94 -10.70 -3.38
N ARG A 333 4.74 -10.93 -3.91
CA ARG A 333 3.46 -10.56 -3.29
C ARG A 333 3.39 -9.09 -2.90
N PRO A 334 3.20 -8.17 -3.85
CA PRO A 334 2.85 -6.79 -3.54
C PRO A 334 1.43 -6.74 -2.98
N LEU A 335 1.25 -6.15 -1.78
CA LEU A 335 -0.04 -6.14 -1.08
C LEU A 335 -0.54 -4.73 -0.71
N THR A 336 -1.76 -4.72 -0.24
CA THR A 336 -2.69 -3.81 0.47
C THR A 336 -2.54 -2.30 0.34
N GLY A 337 -1.37 -1.75 0.12
CA GLY A 337 -1.23 -0.30 0.08
C GLY A 337 -1.30 0.30 -1.33
N PRO A 338 -1.67 1.58 -1.45
CA PRO A 338 -1.66 2.25 -2.74
C PRO A 338 -0.24 2.37 -3.30
N LEU A 339 -0.12 2.22 -4.60
CA LEU A 339 1.07 2.66 -5.32
C LEU A 339 1.22 4.18 -5.21
N VAL A 340 2.44 4.67 -5.24
CA VAL A 340 2.73 6.10 -5.39
C VAL A 340 3.18 6.35 -6.82
N ARG A 341 2.52 7.28 -7.53
CA ARG A 341 2.92 7.70 -8.88
C ARG A 341 3.56 9.08 -8.84
N ASP A 342 4.71 9.26 -9.50
CA ASP A 342 5.32 10.57 -9.63
C ASP A 342 4.94 11.26 -10.97
N SER A 343 5.37 12.50 -11.14
CA SER A 343 5.07 13.29 -12.35
C SER A 343 5.76 12.76 -13.61
N ALA A 344 6.76 11.91 -13.49
CA ALA A 344 7.42 11.24 -14.60
C ALA A 344 6.72 9.92 -14.98
N GLY A 345 5.70 9.51 -14.20
CA GLY A 345 4.95 8.28 -14.41
C GLY A 345 5.57 7.06 -13.71
N ASN A 346 6.65 7.22 -12.94
CA ASN A 346 7.17 6.11 -12.16
C ASN A 346 6.20 5.71 -11.06
N LEU A 347 6.05 4.40 -10.85
CA LEU A 347 5.28 3.80 -9.77
C LEU A 347 6.23 3.31 -8.67
N TYR A 348 5.85 3.50 -7.42
CA TYR A 348 6.59 3.04 -6.26
C TYR A 348 5.67 2.23 -5.37
N GLY A 349 6.16 1.12 -4.85
CA GLY A 349 5.40 0.23 -3.97
C GLY A 349 6.31 -0.63 -3.11
N THR A 350 5.70 -1.56 -2.41
CA THR A 350 6.35 -2.53 -1.54
C THR A 350 5.90 -3.94 -1.88
N THR A 351 6.74 -4.93 -1.59
CA THR A 351 6.37 -6.35 -1.59
C THR A 351 6.62 -6.93 -0.22
N ILE A 352 5.77 -7.84 0.25
CA ILE A 352 5.92 -8.45 1.57
C ILE A 352 7.14 -9.36 1.62
N PHE A 353 7.34 -10.14 0.58
CA PHE A 353 8.41 -11.12 0.46
C PHE A 353 9.35 -10.77 -0.69
N GLY A 354 10.32 -11.65 -0.95
CA GLY A 354 11.37 -11.39 -1.92
C GLY A 354 12.47 -10.47 -1.40
N GLY A 355 13.42 -10.14 -2.28
CA GLY A 355 14.58 -9.34 -1.93
C GLY A 355 15.83 -10.18 -1.63
N ALA A 356 16.92 -9.47 -1.31
CA ALA A 356 18.25 -10.07 -1.21
C ALA A 356 18.52 -10.84 0.10
N TYR A 357 17.66 -10.70 1.12
CA TYR A 357 17.93 -11.25 2.46
C TYR A 357 16.82 -12.22 2.89
N ARG A 358 17.21 -13.44 3.30
CA ARG A 358 16.29 -14.51 3.77
C ARG A 358 16.38 -14.71 5.29
N ASN A 359 16.29 -13.63 6.04
CA ASN A 359 16.43 -13.64 7.50
C ASN A 359 15.08 -13.64 8.25
N CYS A 360 13.97 -13.71 7.52
CA CYS A 360 12.63 -13.62 8.06
C CYS A 360 11.97 -15.00 8.13
N ASN A 361 12.33 -15.77 9.17
CA ASN A 361 11.84 -17.14 9.42
C ASN A 361 12.06 -18.15 8.26
N GLY A 362 13.11 -17.93 7.48
CA GLY A 362 13.41 -18.73 6.28
C GLY A 362 12.96 -18.10 4.98
N ASP A 363 12.09 -17.08 5.06
CA ASP A 363 11.62 -16.28 3.92
C ASP A 363 12.45 -15.00 3.73
N ALA A 364 12.32 -14.39 2.57
CA ALA A 364 12.85 -13.07 2.31
C ALA A 364 11.95 -11.99 2.95
N CYS A 365 12.54 -10.83 3.23
CA CYS A 365 11.94 -9.85 4.14
C CYS A 365 11.18 -8.71 3.44
N GLY A 366 11.06 -8.78 2.12
CA GLY A 366 10.36 -7.79 1.29
C GLY A 366 11.27 -6.69 0.73
N VAL A 367 10.73 -5.94 -0.22
CA VAL A 367 11.44 -4.83 -0.88
C VAL A 367 10.60 -3.57 -0.98
N ILE A 368 11.29 -2.45 -1.23
CA ILE A 368 10.71 -1.23 -1.79
C ILE A 368 11.16 -1.17 -3.23
N PHE A 369 10.23 -1.06 -4.17
CA PHE A 369 10.53 -1.02 -5.59
C PHE A 369 10.13 0.30 -6.26
N LYS A 370 10.74 0.55 -7.41
CA LYS A 370 10.34 1.56 -8.41
C LYS A 370 10.13 0.85 -9.73
N LEU A 371 9.01 1.11 -10.39
CA LEU A 371 8.73 0.70 -11.75
C LEU A 371 8.65 1.94 -12.64
N ASP A 372 9.49 2.05 -13.67
CA ASP A 372 9.44 3.16 -14.60
C ASP A 372 8.40 2.91 -15.72
N PRO A 373 8.02 3.96 -16.51
CA PRO A 373 7.03 3.80 -17.59
C PRO A 373 7.44 2.85 -18.73
N SER A 374 8.70 2.42 -18.77
CA SER A 374 9.15 1.40 -19.75
C SER A 374 8.95 -0.02 -19.26
N GLY A 375 8.44 -0.21 -18.02
CA GLY A 375 8.30 -1.50 -17.36
C GLY A 375 9.58 -2.01 -16.69
N LYS A 376 10.60 -1.15 -16.56
CA LYS A 376 11.83 -1.52 -15.84
C LYS A 376 11.65 -1.33 -14.35
N GLU A 377 11.73 -2.44 -13.64
CA GLU A 377 11.76 -2.45 -12.16
C GLU A 377 13.17 -2.15 -11.64
N THR A 378 13.24 -1.54 -10.46
CA THR A 378 14.45 -1.27 -9.68
C THR A 378 14.16 -1.43 -8.21
N VAL A 379 14.85 -2.34 -7.53
CA VAL A 379 14.81 -2.46 -6.07
C VAL A 379 15.50 -1.25 -5.45
N LEU A 380 14.76 -0.45 -4.69
CA LEU A 380 15.28 0.70 -3.96
C LEU A 380 15.84 0.31 -2.59
N HIS A 381 15.26 -0.71 -1.95
CA HIS A 381 15.71 -1.27 -0.68
C HIS A 381 15.21 -2.71 -0.53
N SER A 382 16.09 -3.60 -0.09
CA SER A 382 15.74 -4.95 0.38
C SER A 382 15.83 -4.96 1.90
N PHE A 383 14.75 -5.29 2.57
CA PHE A 383 14.73 -5.37 4.03
C PHE A 383 15.56 -6.56 4.53
N THR A 384 16.24 -6.36 5.67
CA THR A 384 17.15 -7.40 6.23
C THR A 384 16.49 -8.25 7.31
N GLY A 385 15.28 -7.89 7.77
CA GLY A 385 14.64 -8.52 8.93
C GLY A 385 15.21 -8.05 10.27
N GLY A 386 16.22 -7.17 10.23
CA GLY A 386 16.90 -6.60 11.39
C GLY A 386 16.34 -5.24 11.82
N ALA A 387 17.25 -4.31 12.09
CA ALA A 387 16.90 -2.98 12.58
C ALA A 387 16.16 -2.12 11.54
N ASP A 388 16.26 -2.42 10.26
CA ASP A 388 15.62 -1.73 9.15
C ASP A 388 14.16 -2.17 8.91
N GLY A 389 13.72 -3.28 9.49
CA GLY A 389 12.38 -3.81 9.39
C GLY A 389 12.26 -5.07 8.56
N ALA A 390 11.04 -5.57 8.46
CA ALA A 390 10.62 -6.70 7.64
C ALA A 390 9.14 -6.61 7.32
N PHE A 391 8.74 -7.21 6.20
CA PHE A 391 7.35 -7.33 5.78
C PHE A 391 6.65 -5.96 5.68
N PRO A 392 6.98 -5.11 4.71
CA PRO A 392 6.33 -3.82 4.51
C PRO A 392 4.94 -4.02 3.90
N TYR A 393 3.94 -4.27 4.75
CA TYR A 393 2.54 -4.48 4.34
C TYR A 393 1.88 -3.23 3.78
N ALA A 394 2.23 -2.06 4.30
CA ALA A 394 1.58 -0.81 3.93
C ALA A 394 2.12 -0.22 2.63
N GLY A 395 1.28 0.52 1.94
CA GLY A 395 1.71 1.38 0.85
C GLY A 395 2.61 2.52 1.31
N LEU A 396 3.17 3.21 0.34
CA LEU A 396 4.06 4.34 0.57
C LEU A 396 3.29 5.67 0.53
N THR A 397 3.81 6.69 1.19
CA THR A 397 3.40 8.09 0.98
C THR A 397 4.60 8.91 0.57
N ARG A 398 4.39 9.90 -0.33
CA ARG A 398 5.47 10.69 -0.94
C ARG A 398 5.37 12.16 -0.52
N ASP A 399 6.51 12.78 -0.23
CA ASP A 399 6.55 14.23 -0.02
C ASP A 399 6.87 15.00 -1.32
N SER A 400 6.75 16.33 -1.26
CA SER A 400 7.03 17.22 -2.41
C SER A 400 8.49 17.19 -2.86
N SER A 401 9.40 16.69 -2.04
CA SER A 401 10.82 16.51 -2.38
C SER A 401 11.11 15.13 -2.99
N GLY A 402 10.09 14.28 -3.16
CA GLY A 402 10.23 12.95 -3.71
C GLY A 402 10.58 11.86 -2.70
N ASN A 403 10.76 12.18 -1.42
CA ASN A 403 11.01 11.15 -0.43
C ASN A 403 9.76 10.31 -0.19
N LEU A 404 9.97 9.00 -0.01
CA LEU A 404 8.93 8.03 0.31
C LEU A 404 8.99 7.65 1.79
N TYR A 405 7.83 7.42 2.38
CA TYR A 405 7.67 7.03 3.78
C TYR A 405 6.74 5.83 3.85
N GLY A 406 7.07 4.87 4.71
CA GLY A 406 6.29 3.66 4.90
C GLY A 406 6.56 3.04 6.26
N THR A 407 5.94 1.89 6.46
CA THR A 407 6.08 1.07 7.66
C THR A 407 6.51 -0.34 7.29
N ALA A 408 7.27 -0.99 8.17
CA ALA A 408 7.53 -2.42 8.12
C ALA A 408 6.91 -3.07 9.37
N TRP A 409 6.12 -4.11 9.16
CA TRP A 409 5.31 -4.77 10.19
C TRP A 409 6.14 -5.37 11.32
N GLN A 410 7.30 -5.93 10.98
CA GLN A 410 8.26 -6.51 11.90
C GLN A 410 9.64 -5.87 11.75
N GLY A 411 10.63 -6.42 12.46
CA GLY A 411 11.96 -5.86 12.58
C GLY A 411 12.03 -4.78 13.66
N GLY A 412 13.17 -4.10 13.74
CA GLY A 412 13.41 -3.11 14.81
C GLY A 412 13.65 -3.77 16.17
N ALA A 413 13.01 -3.25 17.21
CA ALA A 413 13.18 -3.73 18.58
C ALA A 413 12.25 -4.91 18.91
N LYS A 414 12.69 -5.80 19.78
CA LYS A 414 11.83 -6.81 20.42
C LYS A 414 10.87 -6.14 21.38
N CYS A 415 9.59 -6.48 21.29
CA CYS A 415 8.55 -5.96 22.17
C CYS A 415 7.75 -7.04 22.89
N PHE A 416 7.73 -8.25 22.35
CA PHE A 416 7.15 -9.45 22.95
C PHE A 416 8.18 -10.57 22.92
N THR A 417 7.93 -11.65 23.64
CA THR A 417 8.88 -12.78 23.76
C THR A 417 9.34 -13.34 22.41
N SER A 418 8.47 -13.32 21.41
CA SER A 418 8.73 -13.93 20.09
C SER A 418 8.66 -12.96 18.91
N TYR A 419 8.27 -11.69 19.13
CA TYR A 419 8.00 -10.75 18.05
C TYR A 419 8.76 -9.44 18.20
N THR A 420 9.12 -8.84 17.07
CA THR A 420 9.59 -7.45 16.93
C THR A 420 8.42 -6.54 16.60
N CYS A 421 8.51 -5.25 16.92
CA CYS A 421 7.38 -4.33 16.88
C CYS A 421 7.22 -3.53 15.59
N GLY A 422 8.14 -3.66 14.67
CA GLY A 422 8.11 -2.92 13.42
C GLY A 422 8.73 -1.52 13.51
N VAL A 423 8.79 -0.87 12.36
CA VAL A 423 9.44 0.44 12.19
C VAL A 423 8.66 1.36 11.29
N VAL A 424 8.91 2.65 11.40
CA VAL A 424 8.59 3.65 10.38
C VAL A 424 9.87 4.07 9.69
N PHE A 425 9.87 4.09 8.37
CA PHE A 425 11.05 4.43 7.57
C PHE A 425 10.80 5.58 6.59
N LYS A 426 11.91 6.14 6.12
CA LYS A 426 12.00 7.07 5.00
C LYS A 426 13.02 6.54 4.01
N ILE A 427 12.75 6.66 2.72
CA ILE A 427 13.72 6.45 1.65
C ILE A 427 13.72 7.63 0.68
N THR A 428 14.90 8.03 0.23
CA THR A 428 15.09 9.01 -0.84
C THR A 428 15.54 8.21 -2.07
N PRO A 429 14.67 8.09 -3.10
CA PRO A 429 14.98 7.35 -4.32
C PRO A 429 16.13 7.95 -5.11
#